data_2059a09eaa3e7690b501a7f5ec14ba99
#
_entry.id   2059a09eaa3e7690b501a7f5ec14ba99
#
_cell.length_a   1.000
_cell.length_b   1.000
_cell.length_c   1.000
_cell.angle_alpha   90.00
_cell.angle_beta   90.00
_cell.angle_gamma   90.00
#
_symmetry.space_group_name_H-M   'P 1'
#
loop_
_entity.id
_entity.type
_entity.pdbx_description
1 polymer ?
#
loop_
_entity_poly.entity_id
_entity_poly.type
_entity_poly.pdbx_seq_one_letter_code
_entity_poly.pdbx_strand_id
1 'polypeptide(L)'
;MDYTVRDLDTYKRKQHFKYFSGLAFPYVGTTAPVDITALMEKIRREGLPFFLTFCCCAARAANRVPEFRRRVLNGGIVEYARCRTSHTVALEDETYCYCTLESAMPFAEYLPYAKREQERAKAARSRKARRPGRHRAAFFLRFIYILALFFFGALHYNIKSRL
;
A
#
# COMPACT_ATOMS: atom_id res chain seq x y z
N MET A 1 -13.87 -7.90 -7.65
CA MET A 1 -13.46 -6.46 -7.57
C MET A 1 -13.97 -5.81 -8.83
N ASP A 2 -14.74 -4.75 -8.68
CA ASP A 2 -15.36 -4.06 -9.81
C ASP A 2 -14.35 -3.10 -10.43
N TYR A 3 -14.19 -3.20 -11.72
CA TYR A 3 -13.37 -2.28 -12.52
C TYR A 3 -14.07 -1.92 -13.81
N THR A 4 -13.71 -0.76 -14.35
CA THR A 4 -14.13 -0.29 -15.68
C THR A 4 -12.96 -0.41 -16.63
N VAL A 5 -13.19 -0.93 -17.82
CA VAL A 5 -12.18 -0.93 -18.89
C VAL A 5 -12.12 0.47 -19.49
N ARG A 6 -10.91 1.02 -19.60
CA ARG A 6 -10.69 2.30 -20.26
C ARG A 6 -10.52 2.08 -21.77
N ASP A 7 -11.33 2.78 -22.52
CA ASP A 7 -11.18 2.79 -23.97
C ASP A 7 -9.85 3.47 -24.35
N LEU A 8 -8.97 2.69 -24.98
CA LEU A 8 -7.68 3.20 -25.42
C LEU A 8 -7.76 4.15 -26.62
N ASP A 9 -8.85 4.12 -27.38
CA ASP A 9 -8.97 5.01 -28.55
C ASP A 9 -9.27 6.44 -28.14
N THR A 10 -9.99 6.63 -27.07
CA THR A 10 -10.26 7.95 -26.47
C THR A 10 -9.27 8.34 -25.36
N TYR A 11 -8.34 7.44 -25.00
CA TYR A 11 -7.42 7.70 -23.91
C TYR A 11 -6.35 8.74 -24.29
N LYS A 12 -6.39 9.92 -23.67
CA LYS A 12 -5.50 11.06 -23.98
C LYS A 12 -4.00 10.72 -23.92
N ARG A 13 -3.60 9.75 -23.09
CA ARG A 13 -2.19 9.33 -22.93
C ARG A 13 -1.89 8.01 -23.64
N LYS A 14 -2.64 7.64 -24.68
CA LYS A 14 -2.48 6.40 -25.45
C LYS A 14 -1.06 6.18 -25.95
N GLN A 15 -0.43 7.24 -26.52
CA GLN A 15 0.94 7.15 -27.04
C GLN A 15 1.98 6.88 -25.95
N HIS A 16 1.85 7.57 -24.81
CA HIS A 16 2.71 7.32 -23.65
C HIS A 16 2.53 5.90 -23.11
N PHE A 17 1.27 5.45 -22.98
CA PHE A 17 0.99 4.09 -22.55
C PHE A 17 1.63 3.06 -23.48
N LYS A 18 1.49 3.22 -24.80
CA LYS A 18 2.10 2.34 -25.80
C LYS A 18 3.63 2.35 -25.71
N TYR A 19 4.24 3.52 -25.58
CA TYR A 19 5.68 3.67 -25.44
C TYR A 19 6.21 2.95 -24.20
N PHE A 20 5.66 3.26 -23.01
CA PHE A 20 6.12 2.66 -21.77
C PHE A 20 5.82 1.17 -21.65
N SER A 21 4.73 0.70 -22.25
CA SER A 21 4.40 -0.74 -22.29
C SER A 21 5.39 -1.56 -23.09
N GLY A 22 6.12 -0.93 -24.03
CA GLY A 22 7.17 -1.59 -24.82
C GLY A 22 8.53 -1.64 -24.15
N LEU A 23 8.72 -0.98 -22.99
CA LEU A 23 9.98 -0.98 -22.28
C LEU A 23 10.15 -2.21 -21.40
N ALA A 24 11.37 -2.74 -21.32
CA ALA A 24 11.70 -3.85 -20.41
C ALA A 24 11.49 -3.48 -18.93
N PHE A 25 11.70 -2.20 -18.56
CA PHE A 25 11.56 -1.67 -17.21
C PHE A 25 10.73 -0.37 -17.20
N PRO A 26 9.40 -0.44 -17.32
CA PRO A 26 8.53 0.73 -17.42
C PRO A 26 8.24 1.35 -16.05
N TYR A 27 9.28 1.62 -15.26
CA TYR A 27 9.14 2.17 -13.91
C TYR A 27 9.54 3.63 -13.88
N VAL A 28 8.70 4.44 -13.25
CA VAL A 28 8.98 5.83 -12.89
C VAL A 28 8.72 5.99 -11.40
N GLY A 29 9.63 6.63 -10.70
CA GLY A 29 9.50 6.96 -9.28
C GLY A 29 9.69 8.45 -9.05
N THR A 30 9.02 8.98 -8.05
CA THR A 30 9.25 10.33 -7.54
C THR A 30 9.26 10.30 -6.01
N THR A 31 10.04 11.17 -5.42
CA THR A 31 10.06 11.38 -3.97
C THR A 31 9.68 12.82 -3.70
N ALA A 32 8.73 13.04 -2.80
CA ALA A 32 8.30 14.37 -2.39
C ALA A 32 8.18 14.43 -0.86
N PRO A 33 8.59 15.54 -0.23
CA PRO A 33 8.35 15.78 1.19
C PRO A 33 6.85 16.00 1.42
N VAL A 34 6.35 15.45 2.52
CA VAL A 34 4.96 15.66 2.97
C VAL A 34 5.01 16.11 4.42
N ASP A 35 4.44 17.28 4.72
CA ASP A 35 4.27 17.73 6.09
C ASP A 35 3.15 16.92 6.77
N ILE A 36 3.52 16.23 7.84
CA ILE A 36 2.60 15.43 8.66
C ILE A 36 2.50 15.94 10.09
N THR A 37 2.91 17.18 10.35
CA THR A 37 2.94 17.77 11.72
C THR A 37 1.58 17.66 12.38
N ALA A 38 0.51 18.11 11.75
CA ALA A 38 -0.85 18.05 12.30
C ALA A 38 -1.33 16.59 12.54
N LEU A 39 -0.92 15.65 11.67
CA LEU A 39 -1.21 14.23 11.87
C LEU A 39 -0.48 13.69 13.09
N MET A 40 0.78 14.05 13.28
CA MET A 40 1.59 13.63 14.43
C MET A 40 1.04 14.18 15.76
N GLU A 41 0.59 15.43 15.79
CA GLU A 41 -0.05 16.02 16.95
C GLU A 41 -1.33 15.25 17.32
N LYS A 42 -2.18 14.94 16.33
CA LYS A 42 -3.40 14.12 16.54
C LYS A 42 -3.04 12.74 17.06
N ILE A 43 -2.05 12.07 16.47
CA ILE A 43 -1.61 10.73 16.88
C ILE A 43 -1.16 10.73 18.34
N ARG A 44 -0.35 11.74 18.75
CA ARG A 44 0.14 11.83 20.13
C ARG A 44 -1.00 12.13 21.10
N ARG A 45 -1.86 13.09 20.76
CA ARG A 45 -3.00 13.48 21.61
C ARG A 45 -3.98 12.34 21.86
N GLU A 46 -4.23 11.51 20.84
CA GLU A 46 -5.25 10.45 20.89
C GLU A 46 -4.65 9.05 21.12
N GLY A 47 -3.35 8.91 21.30
CA GLY A 47 -2.67 7.62 21.52
C GLY A 47 -2.82 6.64 20.35
N LEU A 48 -2.86 7.15 19.11
CA LEU A 48 -3.12 6.33 17.92
C LEU A 48 -1.84 5.63 17.44
N PRO A 49 -1.93 4.41 16.87
CA PRO A 49 -0.79 3.76 16.25
C PRO A 49 -0.40 4.49 14.95
N PHE A 50 0.81 5.05 14.93
CA PHE A 50 1.30 5.85 13.79
C PHE A 50 1.14 5.12 12.45
N PHE A 51 1.71 3.92 12.34
CA PHE A 51 1.76 3.18 11.08
C PHE A 51 0.38 2.94 10.46
N LEU A 52 -0.56 2.38 11.24
CA LEU A 52 -1.90 2.08 10.75
C LEU A 52 -2.69 3.36 10.43
N THR A 53 -2.52 4.40 11.23
CA THR A 53 -3.15 5.70 10.98
C THR A 53 -2.63 6.32 9.68
N PHE A 54 -1.32 6.31 9.48
CA PHE A 54 -0.70 6.79 8.25
C PHE A 54 -1.14 5.98 7.03
N CYS A 55 -1.16 4.64 7.13
CA CYS A 55 -1.66 3.76 6.07
C CYS A 55 -3.09 4.09 5.67
N CYS A 56 -3.96 4.38 6.64
CA CYS A 56 -5.33 4.80 6.36
C CYS A 56 -5.39 6.11 5.55
N CYS A 57 -4.63 7.13 6.00
CA CYS A 57 -4.57 8.42 5.31
C CYS A 57 -4.01 8.28 3.88
N ALA A 58 -2.89 7.59 3.73
CA ALA A 58 -2.26 7.36 2.43
C ALA A 58 -3.18 6.56 1.47
N ALA A 59 -3.84 5.52 1.97
CA ALA A 59 -4.78 4.72 1.20
C ALA A 59 -5.96 5.55 0.70
N ARG A 60 -6.53 6.41 1.54
CA ARG A 60 -7.63 7.30 1.18
C ARG A 60 -7.20 8.35 0.18
N ALA A 61 -6.02 8.96 0.37
CA ALA A 61 -5.48 9.93 -0.57
C ALA A 61 -5.24 9.28 -1.94
N ALA A 62 -4.59 8.11 -1.99
CA ALA A 62 -4.34 7.38 -3.23
C ALA A 62 -5.64 6.99 -3.95
N ASN A 63 -6.67 6.56 -3.22
CA ASN A 63 -7.96 6.20 -3.81
C ASN A 63 -8.76 7.40 -4.35
N ARG A 64 -8.41 8.63 -3.98
CA ARG A 64 -8.99 9.85 -4.58
C ARG A 64 -8.40 10.19 -5.94
N VAL A 65 -7.23 9.64 -6.28
CA VAL A 65 -6.55 9.87 -7.56
C VAL A 65 -6.86 8.69 -8.49
N PRO A 66 -7.65 8.87 -9.57
CA PRO A 66 -8.04 7.80 -10.47
C PRO A 66 -6.84 7.03 -11.05
N GLU A 67 -5.75 7.72 -11.36
CA GLU A 67 -4.53 7.12 -11.92
C GLU A 67 -3.92 6.07 -10.99
N PHE A 68 -3.98 6.25 -9.68
CA PHE A 68 -3.50 5.26 -8.71
C PHE A 68 -4.38 4.03 -8.59
N ARG A 69 -5.61 4.07 -9.14
CA ARG A 69 -6.52 2.93 -9.21
C ARG A 69 -6.47 2.20 -10.55
N ARG A 70 -5.67 2.68 -11.50
CA ARG A 70 -5.50 2.03 -12.82
C ARG A 70 -4.49 0.90 -12.75
N ARG A 71 -4.74 -0.13 -13.55
CA ARG A 71 -3.86 -1.28 -13.72
C ARG A 71 -3.84 -1.68 -15.20
N VAL A 72 -2.73 -2.28 -15.61
CA VAL A 72 -2.64 -2.93 -16.93
C VAL A 72 -3.18 -4.35 -16.79
N LEU A 73 -4.17 -4.69 -17.57
CA LEU A 73 -4.78 -6.01 -17.61
C LEU A 73 -5.02 -6.40 -19.07
N ASN A 74 -4.49 -7.55 -19.49
CA ASN A 74 -4.62 -8.07 -20.86
C ASN A 74 -4.25 -7.04 -21.95
N GLY A 75 -3.18 -6.28 -21.72
CA GLY A 75 -2.71 -5.26 -22.66
C GLY A 75 -3.53 -3.95 -22.68
N GLY A 76 -4.61 -3.87 -21.91
CA GLY A 76 -5.44 -2.70 -21.76
C GLY A 76 -5.29 -2.03 -20.40
N ILE A 77 -5.98 -0.89 -20.21
CA ILE A 77 -6.05 -0.18 -18.93
C ILE A 77 -7.41 -0.43 -18.29
N VAL A 78 -7.41 -0.88 -17.04
CA VAL A 78 -8.60 -0.98 -16.22
C VAL A 78 -8.50 -0.01 -15.03
N GLU A 79 -9.62 0.57 -14.62
CA GLU A 79 -9.71 1.43 -13.44
C GLU A 79 -10.62 0.78 -12.41
N TYR A 80 -10.05 0.45 -11.26
CA TYR A 80 -10.79 -0.12 -10.14
C TYR A 80 -11.58 0.96 -9.41
N ALA A 81 -12.77 0.61 -8.93
CA ALA A 81 -13.56 1.51 -8.08
C ALA A 81 -12.78 1.87 -6.80
N ARG A 82 -12.04 0.90 -6.26
CA ARG A 82 -11.17 1.06 -5.08
C ARG A 82 -9.98 0.11 -5.14
N CYS A 83 -8.86 0.54 -4.54
CA CYS A 83 -7.68 -0.30 -4.34
C CYS A 83 -7.43 -0.49 -2.84
N ARG A 84 -7.17 -1.74 -2.46
CA ARG A 84 -6.68 -2.08 -1.13
C ARG A 84 -5.20 -1.72 -1.02
N THR A 85 -4.74 -1.45 0.19
CA THR A 85 -3.31 -1.35 0.49
C THR A 85 -2.76 -2.70 0.96
N SER A 86 -1.48 -2.94 0.68
CA SER A 86 -0.77 -4.09 1.20
C SER A 86 0.53 -3.61 1.85
N HIS A 87 0.87 -4.18 2.99
CA HIS A 87 2.09 -3.91 3.70
C HIS A 87 2.66 -5.19 4.32
N THR A 88 3.91 -5.14 4.72
CA THR A 88 4.56 -6.22 5.43
C THR A 88 4.37 -6.07 6.94
N VAL A 89 4.20 -7.20 7.62
CA VAL A 89 4.15 -7.30 9.08
C VAL A 89 5.26 -8.23 9.52
N ALA A 90 6.15 -7.73 10.39
CA ALA A 90 7.26 -8.51 10.93
C ALA A 90 6.76 -9.68 11.78
N LEU A 91 7.48 -10.77 11.75
CA LEU A 91 7.26 -11.99 12.53
C LEU A 91 8.43 -12.20 13.51
N GLU A 92 8.22 -13.05 14.51
CA GLU A 92 9.22 -13.34 15.54
C GLU A 92 10.45 -14.08 15.00
N ASP A 93 10.31 -14.79 13.88
CA ASP A 93 11.37 -15.53 13.18
C ASP A 93 12.21 -14.65 12.22
N GLU A 94 12.22 -13.32 12.43
CA GLU A 94 12.91 -12.32 11.57
C GLU A 94 12.41 -12.29 10.11
N THR A 95 11.33 -13.00 9.81
CA THR A 95 10.66 -12.95 8.51
C THR A 95 9.47 -11.99 8.53
N TYR A 96 8.67 -12.01 7.47
CA TYR A 96 7.47 -11.17 7.39
C TYR A 96 6.31 -11.89 6.69
N CYS A 97 5.11 -11.38 6.91
CA CYS A 97 3.94 -11.72 6.12
C CYS A 97 3.32 -10.47 5.49
N TYR A 98 2.51 -10.69 4.45
CA TYR A 98 1.74 -9.60 3.84
C TYR A 98 0.38 -9.47 4.51
N CYS A 99 0.03 -8.22 4.84
CA CYS A 99 -1.30 -7.85 5.31
C CYS A 99 -1.95 -6.91 4.30
N THR A 100 -3.17 -7.22 3.91
CA THR A 100 -3.95 -6.40 2.97
C THR A 100 -5.11 -5.75 3.71
N LEU A 101 -5.23 -4.43 3.59
CA LEU A 101 -6.25 -3.65 4.28
C LEU A 101 -7.18 -2.93 3.30
N GLU A 102 -8.46 -2.90 3.64
CA GLU A 102 -9.47 -2.03 3.05
C GLU A 102 -9.52 -0.72 3.85
N SER A 103 -9.65 0.43 3.16
CA SER A 103 -9.65 1.74 3.82
C SER A 103 -10.97 2.52 3.65
N ALA A 104 -11.96 1.94 2.99
CA ALA A 104 -13.24 2.60 2.70
C ALA A 104 -14.29 2.39 3.81
N MET A 105 -13.87 2.60 5.04
CA MET A 105 -14.73 2.53 6.22
C MET A 105 -14.42 3.71 7.15
N PRO A 106 -15.29 4.10 8.09
CA PRO A 106 -15.00 5.12 9.09
C PRO A 106 -13.70 4.83 9.84
N PHE A 107 -12.94 5.88 10.21
CA PHE A 107 -11.63 5.70 10.86
C PHE A 107 -11.74 4.95 12.20
N ALA A 108 -12.84 5.18 12.94
CA ALA A 108 -13.08 4.46 14.19
C ALA A 108 -13.22 2.93 14.02
N GLU A 109 -13.74 2.49 12.88
CA GLU A 109 -13.86 1.07 12.53
C GLU A 109 -12.56 0.52 11.92
N TYR A 110 -11.79 1.38 11.23
CA TYR A 110 -10.58 0.98 10.53
C TYR A 110 -9.50 0.47 11.47
N LEU A 111 -9.22 1.14 12.57
CA LEU A 111 -8.14 0.73 13.48
C LEU A 111 -8.35 -0.65 14.11
N PRO A 112 -9.53 -0.96 14.69
CA PRO A 112 -9.80 -2.30 15.19
C PRO A 112 -9.74 -3.36 14.07
N TYR A 113 -10.29 -3.06 12.90
CA TYR A 113 -10.22 -3.93 11.73
C TYR A 113 -8.77 -4.20 11.32
N ALA A 114 -7.95 -3.15 11.15
CA ALA A 114 -6.57 -3.28 10.69
C ALA A 114 -5.71 -4.11 11.65
N LYS A 115 -5.88 -3.91 12.96
CA LYS A 115 -5.20 -4.73 13.99
C LYS A 115 -5.58 -6.21 13.87
N ARG A 116 -6.87 -6.53 13.73
CA ARG A 116 -7.33 -7.91 13.54
C ARG A 116 -6.78 -8.54 12.27
N GLU A 117 -6.73 -7.81 11.16
CA GLU A 117 -6.19 -8.32 9.90
C GLU A 117 -4.68 -8.57 9.98
N GLN A 118 -3.91 -7.76 10.70
CA GLN A 118 -2.50 -8.03 10.96
C GLN A 118 -2.32 -9.34 11.75
N GLU A 119 -3.08 -9.56 12.80
CA GLU A 119 -3.01 -10.82 13.59
C GLU A 119 -3.47 -12.04 12.76
N ARG A 120 -4.51 -11.88 11.94
CA ARG A 120 -4.92 -12.94 11.00
C ARG A 120 -3.82 -13.28 9.98
N ALA A 121 -3.12 -12.27 9.46
CA ALA A 121 -2.02 -12.46 8.52
C ALA A 121 -0.85 -13.24 9.17
N LYS A 122 -0.46 -12.87 10.40
CA LYS A 122 0.54 -13.59 11.19
C LYS A 122 0.14 -15.06 11.40
N ALA A 123 -1.08 -15.29 11.88
CA ALA A 123 -1.60 -16.64 12.14
C ALA A 123 -1.70 -17.51 10.86
N ALA A 124 -2.04 -16.90 9.72
CA ALA A 124 -2.09 -17.60 8.43
C ALA A 124 -0.70 -18.03 7.95
N ARG A 125 0.33 -17.20 8.16
CA ARG A 125 1.72 -17.54 7.83
C ARG A 125 2.21 -18.70 8.68
N SER A 126 2.01 -18.67 9.98
CA SER A 126 2.40 -19.74 10.89
C SER A 126 1.76 -21.09 10.52
N ARG A 127 0.52 -21.08 10.04
CA ARG A 127 -0.15 -22.30 9.53
C ARG A 127 0.44 -22.80 8.21
N LYS A 128 0.86 -21.91 7.29
CA LYS A 128 1.51 -22.29 6.03
C LYS A 128 2.91 -22.86 6.24
N ALA A 129 3.67 -22.30 7.15
CA ALA A 129 5.00 -22.80 7.50
C ALA A 129 4.98 -24.25 8.03
N ARG A 130 3.86 -24.66 8.67
CA ARG A 130 3.64 -26.04 9.13
C ARG A 130 3.18 -27.02 8.04
N ARG A 131 2.91 -26.55 6.80
CA ARG A 131 2.52 -27.40 5.66
C ARG A 131 3.52 -27.19 4.52
N PRO A 132 4.54 -28.06 4.37
CA PRO A 132 5.44 -28.00 3.21
C PRO A 132 4.69 -28.48 1.96
N GLY A 133 4.54 -27.62 0.98
CA GLY A 133 4.04 -28.02 -0.33
C GLY A 133 3.26 -26.95 -1.09
N ARG A 134 3.83 -26.58 -2.26
CA ARG A 134 3.30 -25.75 -3.34
C ARG A 134 3.41 -24.23 -3.17
N HIS A 135 4.57 -23.71 -3.56
CA HIS A 135 4.73 -22.32 -3.96
C HIS A 135 3.94 -22.05 -5.26
N ARG A 136 2.75 -21.47 -5.15
CA ARG A 136 2.19 -20.66 -6.22
C ARG A 136 2.63 -19.24 -5.97
N ALA A 137 3.60 -18.78 -6.78
CA ALA A 137 3.96 -17.38 -6.85
C ALA A 137 2.74 -16.58 -7.32
N ALA A 138 2.03 -15.98 -6.37
CA ALA A 138 1.01 -15.00 -6.69
C ALA A 138 1.74 -13.70 -7.01
N PHE A 139 1.65 -13.26 -8.25
CA PHE A 139 2.10 -11.97 -8.75
C PHE A 139 1.32 -10.85 -8.04
N PHE A 140 1.82 -10.39 -6.90
CA PHE A 140 1.35 -9.18 -6.25
C PHE A 140 2.28 -8.03 -6.61
N LEU A 141 1.85 -7.23 -7.59
CA LEU A 141 2.56 -6.03 -8.03
C LEU A 141 2.59 -4.97 -6.90
N ARG A 142 3.76 -4.76 -6.32
CA ARG A 142 4.57 -3.55 -6.18
C ARG A 142 3.82 -2.26 -5.84
N PHE A 143 3.38 -2.14 -4.59
CA PHE A 143 3.13 -0.86 -3.94
C PHE A 143 4.12 -0.61 -2.77
N ILE A 144 5.20 -1.40 -2.70
CA ILE A 144 6.10 -1.46 -1.54
C ILE A 144 7.08 -0.27 -1.47
N TYR A 145 7.33 0.43 -2.59
CA TYR A 145 8.34 1.49 -2.62
C TYR A 145 7.95 2.81 -1.93
N ILE A 146 6.68 3.08 -1.71
CA ILE A 146 6.25 4.31 -1.02
C ILE A 146 6.50 4.26 0.49
N LEU A 147 6.51 3.07 1.10
CA LEU A 147 6.65 2.93 2.55
C LEU A 147 8.09 2.71 3.05
N ALA A 148 8.99 2.17 2.25
CA ALA A 148 10.36 1.86 2.68
C ALA A 148 11.20 3.12 2.98
N LEU A 149 10.95 4.23 2.29
CA LEU A 149 11.67 5.50 2.52
C LEU A 149 11.19 6.26 3.77
N PHE A 150 9.98 5.99 4.26
CA PHE A 150 9.47 6.62 5.48
C PHE A 150 10.03 6.04 6.78
N PHE A 151 10.49 4.80 6.78
CA PHE A 151 11.12 4.21 7.97
C PHE A 151 12.47 4.87 8.31
N PHE A 152 13.22 5.34 7.31
CA PHE A 152 14.46 6.08 7.53
C PHE A 152 14.22 7.51 8.05
N GLY A 153 13.18 8.21 7.61
CA GLY A 153 12.85 9.56 8.08
C GLY A 153 12.34 9.59 9.52
N ALA A 154 11.51 8.64 9.91
CA ALA A 154 10.99 8.54 11.27
C ALA A 154 12.08 8.13 12.29
N LEU A 155 13.04 7.31 11.90
CA LEU A 155 14.19 6.95 12.74
C LEU A 155 15.14 8.15 12.94
N HIS A 156 15.35 8.97 11.92
CA HIS A 156 16.18 10.18 12.00
C HIS A 156 15.55 11.28 12.85
N TYR A 157 14.23 11.40 12.85
CA TYR A 157 13.49 12.34 13.70
C TYR A 157 13.54 11.95 15.19
N ASN A 158 13.49 10.66 15.52
CA ASN A 158 13.58 10.19 16.91
C ASN A 158 14.99 10.34 17.51
N ILE A 159 16.04 10.35 16.68
CA ILE A 159 17.43 10.56 17.15
C ILE A 159 17.69 12.03 17.42
N LYS A 160 17.17 12.97 16.62
CA LYS A 160 17.36 14.43 16.84
C LYS A 160 16.50 15.03 17.95
N SER A 161 15.45 14.39 18.39
CA SER A 161 14.60 14.88 19.48
C SER A 161 15.02 14.37 20.87
N ARG A 162 16.09 13.58 20.96
CA ARG A 162 16.67 13.06 22.22
C ARG A 162 18.11 13.52 22.49
N LEU A 163 18.66 14.41 21.67
CA LEU A 163 19.89 15.19 21.92
C LEU A 163 19.54 16.66 22.14
#